data_4552baa230bb6f593418eafda537fa05
#
_entry.id   4552baa230bb6f593418eafda537fa05
#
_cell.length_a   1.000
_cell.length_b   1.000
_cell.length_c   1.000
_cell.angle_alpha   90.00
_cell.angle_beta   90.00
_cell.angle_gamma   90.00
#
_symmetry.space_group_name_H-M   'P 1'
#
loop_
_entity.id
_entity.type
_entity.pdbx_description
1 polymer ?
#
loop_
_entity_poly.entity_id
_entity_poly.type
_entity_poly.pdbx_seq_one_letter_code
_entity_poly.pdbx_strand_id
1 'polypeptide(L)'
;MTTAFQTVIDYSQAISINKKKKVAQTTSRDGTVKTTSLGGQVWEFEVSLPDGPKWSDFRGLIEKMEALDRVTVGTIQINLAGHSWLNGYQGNLSNVTAITVTATTGNTLTITGGTSGLSAGQFKFKAGDFIQLGASGKVYTVAADVAYNSNTITLHRPLRDAAGTYTLLVGQAVTWSVICVKFPNWNIFARDQVAWDGPFVFAESL
;
A
#
# COMPACT_ATOMS: atom_id res chain seq x y z
N MET A 1 -15.44 -10.80 8.44
CA MET A 1 -16.21 -10.41 7.22
C MET A 1 -15.25 -9.68 6.31
N THR A 2 -15.08 -10.14 5.09
CA THR A 2 -14.29 -9.44 4.06
C THR A 2 -14.99 -8.13 3.74
N THR A 3 -14.27 -7.00 3.75
CA THR A 3 -14.84 -5.71 3.38
C THR A 3 -15.14 -5.67 1.88
N ALA A 4 -16.06 -4.81 1.43
CA ALA A 4 -16.34 -4.65 0.00
C ALA A 4 -15.06 -4.27 -0.79
N PHE A 5 -14.18 -3.45 -0.20
CA PHE A 5 -12.89 -3.08 -0.81
C PHE A 5 -11.97 -4.29 -0.98
N GLN A 6 -11.88 -5.14 0.05
CA GLN A 6 -11.09 -6.37 -0.06
C GLN A 6 -11.64 -7.30 -1.13
N THR A 7 -12.95 -7.37 -1.29
CA THR A 7 -13.57 -8.17 -2.35
C THR A 7 -13.17 -7.68 -3.74
N VAL A 8 -13.07 -6.35 -3.97
CA VAL A 8 -12.56 -5.79 -5.24
C VAL A 8 -11.11 -6.23 -5.49
N ILE A 9 -10.26 -6.20 -4.44
CA ILE A 9 -8.87 -6.69 -4.55
C ILE A 9 -8.84 -8.18 -4.87
N ASP A 10 -9.70 -8.97 -4.21
CA ASP A 10 -9.73 -10.43 -4.36
C ASP A 10 -10.18 -10.88 -5.77
N TYR A 11 -11.02 -10.10 -6.44
CA TYR A 11 -11.43 -10.35 -7.83
C TYR A 11 -10.60 -9.62 -8.88
N SER A 12 -9.56 -8.89 -8.47
CA SER A 12 -8.78 -8.08 -9.40
C SER A 12 -8.03 -8.90 -10.45
N GLN A 13 -8.08 -8.43 -11.69
CA GLN A 13 -7.24 -8.92 -12.79
C GLN A 13 -5.88 -8.22 -12.80
N ALA A 14 -5.86 -6.93 -12.48
CA ALA A 14 -4.65 -6.11 -12.42
C ALA A 14 -4.72 -5.11 -11.27
N ILE A 15 -3.59 -4.93 -10.59
CA ILE A 15 -3.43 -3.95 -9.52
C ILE A 15 -2.19 -3.10 -9.82
N SER A 16 -2.34 -1.79 -9.78
CA SER A 16 -1.26 -0.83 -9.82
C SER A 16 -1.15 -0.11 -8.48
N ILE A 17 0.06 0.00 -7.94
CA ILE A 17 0.35 0.72 -6.69
C ILE A 17 1.21 1.93 -7.02
N ASN A 18 0.68 3.11 -6.81
CA ASN A 18 1.34 4.37 -7.09
C ASN A 18 1.61 5.17 -5.81
N LYS A 19 2.75 5.86 -5.78
CA LYS A 19 3.10 6.83 -4.75
C LYS A 19 2.88 8.23 -5.29
N LYS A 20 1.74 8.85 -5.01
CA LYS A 20 1.47 10.21 -5.50
C LYS A 20 2.18 11.25 -4.63
N LYS A 21 3.14 11.96 -5.24
CA LYS A 21 3.79 13.13 -4.65
C LYS A 21 3.10 14.39 -5.15
N LYS A 22 2.68 15.25 -4.23
CA LYS A 22 2.20 16.59 -4.56
C LYS A 22 3.38 17.55 -4.58
N VAL A 23 3.77 17.99 -5.76
CA VAL A 23 4.90 18.93 -5.97
C VAL A 23 4.39 20.13 -6.73
N ALA A 24 4.64 21.32 -6.21
CA ALA A 24 4.48 22.56 -7.00
C ALA A 24 5.80 22.87 -7.72
N GLN A 25 5.71 23.14 -9.00
CA GLN A 25 6.85 23.59 -9.82
C GLN A 25 6.54 24.94 -10.44
N THR A 26 7.47 25.87 -10.33
CA THR A 26 7.44 27.14 -11.04
C THR A 26 8.76 27.33 -11.79
N THR A 27 8.66 27.78 -13.03
CA THR A 27 9.85 28.18 -13.80
C THR A 27 9.97 29.71 -13.72
N SER A 28 11.09 30.16 -13.21
CA SER A 28 11.42 31.58 -13.17
C SER A 28 11.74 32.08 -14.58
N ARG A 29 11.68 33.41 -14.78
CA ARG A 29 11.95 34.06 -16.08
C ARG A 29 13.37 33.81 -16.60
N ASP A 30 14.30 33.47 -15.70
CA ASP A 30 15.70 33.12 -16.02
C ASP A 30 15.88 31.62 -16.38
N GLY A 31 14.77 30.85 -16.49
CA GLY A 31 14.79 29.45 -16.79
C GLY A 31 15.05 28.54 -15.54
N THR A 32 15.23 29.11 -14.35
CA THR A 32 15.43 28.33 -13.14
C THR A 32 14.12 27.67 -12.70
N VAL A 33 14.13 26.34 -12.54
CA VAL A 33 12.99 25.58 -12.03
C VAL A 33 13.06 25.52 -10.51
N LYS A 34 12.07 26.08 -9.83
CA LYS A 34 11.90 25.98 -8.38
C LYS A 34 10.82 24.94 -8.11
N THR A 35 11.15 23.98 -7.24
CA THR A 35 10.21 22.92 -6.82
C THR A 35 9.98 22.98 -5.32
N THR A 36 8.73 22.87 -4.91
CA THR A 36 8.35 22.79 -3.49
C THR A 36 7.43 21.58 -3.31
N SER A 37 7.77 20.72 -2.34
CA SER A 37 6.87 19.65 -1.95
C SER A 37 5.67 20.24 -1.18
N LEU A 38 4.47 20.02 -1.68
CA LEU A 38 3.21 20.46 -1.04
C LEU A 38 2.75 19.51 0.08
N GLY A 39 3.61 18.62 0.52
CA GLY A 39 3.34 17.63 1.56
C GLY A 39 2.97 16.27 1.01
N GLY A 40 3.05 15.33 1.88
CA GLY A 40 2.63 13.94 1.88
C GLY A 40 2.59 13.15 0.59
N GLN A 41 3.37 12.10 0.57
CA GLN A 41 3.16 10.99 -0.34
C GLN A 41 1.98 10.15 0.16
N VAL A 42 1.00 9.93 -0.69
CA VAL A 42 -0.12 9.02 -0.42
C VAL A 42 -0.05 7.84 -1.38
N TRP A 43 -0.51 6.68 -0.93
CA TRP A 43 -0.70 5.53 -1.78
C TRP A 43 -1.97 5.68 -2.59
N GLU A 44 -1.90 5.33 -3.85
CA GLU A 44 -3.05 5.20 -4.72
C GLU A 44 -3.00 3.84 -5.41
N PHE A 45 -4.13 3.17 -5.45
CA PHE A 45 -4.29 1.85 -6.05
C PHE A 45 -5.29 1.97 -7.19
N GLU A 46 -4.89 1.51 -8.37
CA GLU A 46 -5.80 1.33 -9.49
C GLU A 46 -6.02 -0.17 -9.65
N VAL A 47 -7.29 -0.59 -9.55
CA VAL A 47 -7.67 -2.00 -9.53
C VAL A 47 -8.66 -2.26 -10.65
N SER A 48 -8.25 -3.05 -11.61
CA SER A 48 -9.11 -3.48 -12.72
C SER A 48 -9.70 -4.84 -12.42
N LEU A 49 -11.01 -4.96 -12.60
CA LEU A 49 -11.72 -6.23 -12.55
C LEU A 49 -11.79 -6.85 -13.96
N PRO A 50 -11.89 -8.17 -14.08
CA PRO A 50 -12.12 -8.82 -15.36
C PRO A 50 -13.50 -8.49 -15.90
N ASP A 51 -13.62 -8.39 -17.22
CA ASP A 51 -14.91 -8.38 -17.90
C ASP A 51 -15.48 -9.79 -18.03
N GLY A 52 -16.80 -9.87 -18.08
CA GLY A 52 -17.51 -11.12 -18.34
C GLY A 52 -17.98 -11.93 -17.13
N PRO A 53 -17.76 -11.52 -15.86
CA PRO A 53 -18.42 -12.18 -14.75
C PRO A 53 -19.94 -11.98 -14.82
N LYS A 54 -20.70 -12.93 -14.25
CA LYS A 54 -22.14 -12.83 -14.23
C LYS A 54 -22.63 -11.71 -13.31
N TRP A 55 -23.67 -11.04 -13.72
CA TRP A 55 -24.35 -10.01 -12.92
C TRP A 55 -24.77 -10.54 -11.54
N SER A 56 -25.28 -11.77 -11.49
CA SER A 56 -25.68 -12.42 -10.24
C SER A 56 -24.56 -12.44 -9.20
N ASP A 57 -23.32 -12.59 -9.64
CA ASP A 57 -22.15 -12.72 -8.75
C ASP A 57 -21.64 -11.36 -8.26
N PHE A 58 -21.76 -10.32 -9.10
CA PHE A 58 -21.24 -8.99 -8.83
C PHE A 58 -22.26 -7.99 -8.33
N ARG A 59 -23.54 -8.22 -8.52
CA ARG A 59 -24.61 -7.34 -8.05
C ARG A 59 -24.47 -6.94 -6.59
N GLY A 60 -24.19 -7.91 -5.71
CA GLY A 60 -24.02 -7.65 -4.28
C GLY A 60 -22.76 -6.84 -3.94
N LEU A 61 -21.70 -6.94 -4.75
CA LEU A 61 -20.50 -6.13 -4.60
C LEU A 61 -20.77 -4.68 -5.03
N ILE A 62 -21.40 -4.49 -6.18
CA ILE A 62 -21.75 -3.18 -6.71
C ILE A 62 -22.61 -2.40 -5.71
N GLU A 63 -23.69 -3.00 -5.23
CA GLU A 63 -24.57 -2.38 -4.22
C GLU A 63 -23.81 -1.99 -2.93
N LYS A 64 -22.93 -2.87 -2.45
CA LYS A 64 -22.13 -2.58 -1.26
C LYS A 64 -21.12 -1.46 -1.50
N MET A 65 -20.55 -1.38 -2.69
CA MET A 65 -19.59 -0.32 -3.05
C MET A 65 -20.30 1.02 -3.23
N GLU A 66 -21.46 1.05 -3.87
CA GLU A 66 -22.26 2.26 -4.05
C GLU A 66 -22.79 2.79 -2.72
N ALA A 67 -23.15 1.91 -1.79
CA ALA A 67 -23.59 2.29 -0.44
C ALA A 67 -22.49 2.90 0.44
N LEU A 68 -21.21 2.75 0.09
CA LEU A 68 -20.09 3.26 0.91
C LEU A 68 -19.77 4.76 0.74
N ASP A 69 -20.57 5.48 -0.02
CA ASP A 69 -20.60 6.95 -0.11
C ASP A 69 -19.23 7.65 -0.22
N ARG A 70 -18.26 7.05 -0.90
CA ARG A 70 -16.91 7.57 -1.23
C ARG A 70 -16.11 8.24 -0.10
N VAL A 71 -16.67 8.36 1.09
CA VAL A 71 -16.03 8.91 2.30
C VAL A 71 -15.72 7.83 3.34
N THR A 72 -16.31 6.66 3.17
CA THR A 72 -16.12 5.56 4.11
C THR A 72 -14.71 4.98 3.97
N VAL A 73 -13.99 4.92 5.08
CA VAL A 73 -12.68 4.29 5.15
C VAL A 73 -12.84 2.78 5.26
N GLY A 74 -12.18 2.06 4.39
CA GLY A 74 -12.07 0.61 4.44
C GLY A 74 -10.62 0.16 4.46
N THR A 75 -10.40 -1.14 4.57
CA THR A 75 -9.06 -1.73 4.58
C THR A 75 -8.88 -2.65 3.38
N ILE A 76 -7.69 -2.61 2.80
CA ILE A 76 -7.25 -3.53 1.75
C ILE A 76 -5.92 -4.18 2.12
N GLN A 77 -5.76 -5.44 1.75
CA GLN A 77 -4.54 -6.22 1.90
C GLN A 77 -4.25 -6.96 0.59
N ILE A 78 -3.00 -6.92 0.13
CA ILE A 78 -2.61 -7.60 -1.10
C ILE A 78 -1.88 -8.89 -0.70
N ASN A 79 -2.65 -9.95 -0.50
CA ASN A 79 -2.14 -11.26 -0.06
C ASN A 79 -2.60 -12.43 -0.94
N LEU A 80 -3.34 -12.16 -2.02
CA LEU A 80 -3.78 -13.17 -2.97
C LEU A 80 -2.61 -13.85 -3.68
N ALA A 81 -2.73 -15.12 -3.94
CA ALA A 81 -1.71 -15.91 -4.62
C ALA A 81 -1.28 -15.32 -5.99
N GLY A 82 -2.21 -14.70 -6.72
CA GLY A 82 -1.94 -14.05 -8.00
C GLY A 82 -1.16 -12.71 -7.90
N HIS A 83 -1.20 -12.05 -6.75
CA HIS A 83 -0.60 -10.72 -6.54
C HIS A 83 0.37 -10.65 -5.37
N SER A 84 0.58 -11.74 -4.66
CA SER A 84 1.42 -11.81 -3.46
C SER A 84 2.88 -11.47 -3.72
N TRP A 85 3.34 -11.60 -4.95
CA TRP A 85 4.68 -11.20 -5.38
C TRP A 85 4.89 -9.69 -5.35
N LEU A 86 3.82 -8.89 -5.46
CA LEU A 86 3.88 -7.44 -5.57
C LEU A 86 4.44 -6.78 -4.31
N ASN A 87 4.08 -7.31 -3.14
CA ASN A 87 4.53 -6.81 -1.84
C ASN A 87 5.27 -7.87 -1.02
N GLY A 88 5.77 -8.92 -1.67
CA GLY A 88 6.59 -9.95 -1.03
C GLY A 88 7.82 -9.36 -0.36
N TYR A 89 8.15 -9.85 0.83
CA TYR A 89 9.37 -9.49 1.53
C TYR A 89 10.61 -10.02 0.79
N GLN A 90 11.62 -9.17 0.59
CA GLN A 90 12.82 -9.46 -0.19
C GLN A 90 14.09 -9.65 0.65
N GLY A 91 14.03 -9.38 1.96
CA GLY A 91 15.16 -9.54 2.86
C GLY A 91 15.44 -11.02 3.21
N ASN A 92 16.40 -11.24 4.10
CA ASN A 92 16.88 -12.58 4.48
C ASN A 92 16.48 -13.01 5.89
N LEU A 93 15.65 -12.23 6.62
CA LEU A 93 15.19 -12.61 7.94
C LEU A 93 14.18 -13.76 7.85
N SER A 94 14.42 -14.82 8.62
CA SER A 94 13.52 -15.99 8.68
C SER A 94 12.25 -15.72 9.49
N ASN A 95 12.31 -14.80 10.45
CA ASN A 95 11.17 -14.43 11.30
C ASN A 95 10.92 -12.92 11.26
N VAL A 96 10.35 -12.47 10.18
CA VAL A 96 10.02 -11.04 9.97
C VAL A 96 8.89 -10.53 10.87
N THR A 97 8.07 -11.42 11.43
CA THR A 97 6.93 -11.07 12.29
C THR A 97 7.32 -10.71 13.71
N ALA A 98 8.57 -11.03 14.11
CA ALA A 98 9.09 -10.76 15.45
C ALA A 98 9.94 -9.48 15.54
N ILE A 99 10.03 -8.72 14.44
CA ILE A 99 10.84 -7.50 14.40
C ILE A 99 10.15 -6.39 15.18
N THR A 100 10.90 -5.78 16.10
CA THR A 100 10.47 -4.57 16.81
C THR A 100 11.32 -3.39 16.39
N VAL A 101 10.69 -2.23 16.27
CA VAL A 101 11.31 -0.98 15.90
C VAL A 101 10.89 0.15 16.82
N THR A 102 11.75 1.12 16.99
CA THR A 102 11.42 2.41 17.62
C THR A 102 11.24 3.45 16.52
N ALA A 103 10.07 4.06 16.48
CA ALA A 103 9.72 5.19 15.64
C ALA A 103 9.96 6.49 16.42
N THR A 104 10.65 7.42 15.79
CA THR A 104 10.84 8.78 16.30
C THR A 104 10.22 9.77 15.31
N THR A 105 10.82 10.91 15.10
CA THR A 105 10.42 11.86 14.06
C THR A 105 11.31 11.70 12.82
N GLY A 106 10.82 12.13 11.67
CA GLY A 106 11.58 12.07 10.41
C GLY A 106 11.22 10.87 9.56
N ASN A 107 12.18 10.35 8.82
CA ASN A 107 11.99 9.25 7.87
C ASN A 107 12.83 8.02 8.21
N THR A 108 13.21 7.85 9.47
CA THR A 108 14.02 6.71 9.92
C THR A 108 13.35 5.95 11.05
N LEU A 109 13.56 4.63 11.08
CA LEU A 109 13.21 3.74 12.18
C LEU A 109 14.46 3.07 12.71
N THR A 110 14.51 2.83 14.01
CA THR A 110 15.58 2.05 14.65
C THR A 110 15.07 0.65 14.99
N ILE A 111 15.73 -0.37 14.48
CA ILE A 111 15.43 -1.77 14.82
C ILE A 111 15.94 -2.03 16.24
N THR A 112 15.06 -2.53 17.11
CA THR A 112 15.36 -2.80 18.52
C THR A 112 15.34 -4.28 18.89
N GLY A 113 14.83 -5.16 18.01
CA GLY A 113 14.79 -6.59 18.27
C GLY A 113 14.35 -7.44 17.06
N GLY A 114 14.47 -8.76 17.22
CA GLY A 114 13.96 -9.71 16.22
C GLY A 114 14.87 -9.97 15.01
N THR A 115 16.16 -9.63 15.07
CA THR A 115 17.07 -9.70 13.91
C THR A 115 18.23 -10.67 14.06
N SER A 116 18.04 -11.80 14.72
CA SER A 116 19.07 -12.82 14.86
C SER A 116 19.26 -13.69 13.60
N GLY A 117 20.45 -14.24 13.43
CA GLY A 117 20.72 -15.29 12.42
C GLY A 117 21.20 -14.80 11.06
N LEU A 118 21.51 -13.52 10.89
CA LEU A 118 22.05 -13.00 9.63
C LEU A 118 23.59 -12.98 9.60
N SER A 119 24.15 -13.19 8.43
CA SER A 119 25.59 -13.18 8.16
C SER A 119 25.99 -12.06 7.23
N ALA A 120 27.29 -11.82 7.07
CA ALA A 120 27.81 -10.85 6.13
C ALA A 120 27.30 -11.11 4.69
N GLY A 121 26.88 -10.07 4.00
CA GLY A 121 26.29 -10.15 2.65
C GLY A 121 24.78 -10.31 2.63
N GLN A 122 24.14 -10.54 3.77
CA GLN A 122 22.68 -10.62 3.89
C GLN A 122 22.07 -9.27 4.29
N PHE A 123 20.80 -9.09 3.98
CA PHE A 123 20.05 -7.87 4.25
C PHE A 123 18.86 -8.15 5.17
N LYS A 124 18.65 -7.28 6.16
CA LYS A 124 17.45 -7.29 6.98
C LYS A 124 16.23 -6.87 6.18
N PHE A 125 16.37 -5.84 5.38
CA PHE A 125 15.36 -5.34 4.44
C PHE A 125 16.03 -4.91 3.15
N LYS A 126 15.30 -4.98 2.06
CA LYS A 126 15.70 -4.39 0.78
C LYS A 126 14.85 -3.19 0.43
N ALA A 127 15.42 -2.32 -0.39
CA ALA A 127 14.71 -1.18 -0.94
C ALA A 127 13.45 -1.67 -1.68
N GLY A 128 12.30 -1.10 -1.33
CA GLY A 128 11.00 -1.54 -1.85
C GLY A 128 10.20 -2.44 -0.94
N ASP A 129 10.79 -3.04 0.11
CA ASP A 129 10.03 -3.81 1.10
C ASP A 129 8.96 -2.94 1.77
N PHE A 130 7.74 -3.48 1.88
CA PHE A 130 6.62 -2.83 2.55
C PHE A 130 6.65 -3.15 4.03
N ILE A 131 6.48 -2.12 4.86
CA ILE A 131 6.43 -2.23 6.32
C ILE A 131 5.31 -1.37 6.88
N GLN A 132 4.75 -1.79 8.02
CA GLN A 132 3.70 -1.08 8.74
C GLN A 132 3.96 -1.16 10.24
N LEU A 133 3.72 -0.04 10.95
CA LEU A 133 3.96 0.08 12.39
C LEU A 133 2.75 -0.43 13.18
N GLY A 134 2.75 -1.71 13.51
CA GLY A 134 1.58 -2.35 14.12
C GLY A 134 0.36 -2.40 13.17
N ALA A 135 -0.76 -2.94 13.65
CA ALA A 135 -1.94 -3.20 12.80
C ALA A 135 -2.71 -1.94 12.38
N SER A 136 -2.54 -0.83 13.08
CA SER A 136 -3.25 0.44 12.80
C SER A 136 -2.36 1.53 12.21
N GLY A 137 -1.06 1.26 12.07
CA GLY A 137 -0.10 2.22 11.51
C GLY A 137 -0.23 2.40 10.01
N LYS A 138 0.44 3.42 9.51
CA LYS A 138 0.54 3.68 8.06
C LYS A 138 1.55 2.74 7.41
N VAL A 139 1.37 2.50 6.11
CA VAL A 139 2.29 1.65 5.34
C VAL A 139 3.39 2.50 4.72
N TYR A 140 4.62 2.04 4.88
CA TYR A 140 5.82 2.65 4.32
C TYR A 140 6.55 1.65 3.43
N THR A 141 7.44 2.15 2.57
CA THR A 141 8.45 1.31 1.93
C THR A 141 9.84 1.70 2.42
N VAL A 142 10.67 0.69 2.51
CA VAL A 142 12.09 0.85 2.78
C VAL A 142 12.75 1.55 1.57
N ALA A 143 13.48 2.62 1.81
CA ALA A 143 14.08 3.44 0.74
C ALA A 143 15.48 3.01 0.35
N ALA A 144 16.19 2.28 1.23
CA ALA A 144 17.54 1.78 0.99
C ALA A 144 17.74 0.43 1.66
N ASP A 145 18.61 -0.39 1.11
CA ASP A 145 18.95 -1.70 1.67
C ASP A 145 19.50 -1.58 3.09
N VAL A 146 19.02 -2.44 3.97
CA VAL A 146 19.42 -2.50 5.39
C VAL A 146 20.27 -3.76 5.58
N ALA A 147 21.58 -3.58 5.66
CA ALA A 147 22.53 -4.68 5.84
C ALA A 147 22.35 -5.39 7.19
N TYR A 148 22.88 -6.61 7.30
CA TYR A 148 22.79 -7.45 8.50
C TYR A 148 23.25 -6.76 9.79
N ASN A 149 24.25 -5.88 9.71
CA ASN A 149 24.83 -5.14 10.84
C ASN A 149 24.23 -3.73 11.06
N SER A 150 23.32 -3.28 10.19
CA SER A 150 22.63 -2.00 10.34
C SER A 150 21.33 -2.16 11.14
N ASN A 151 21.04 -1.19 11.99
CA ASN A 151 19.78 -1.12 12.75
C ASN A 151 18.90 0.05 12.34
N THR A 152 19.23 0.75 11.25
CA THR A 152 18.46 1.91 10.78
C THR A 152 17.75 1.57 9.49
N ILE A 153 16.45 1.77 9.46
CA ILE A 153 15.61 1.68 8.25
C ILE A 153 15.30 3.09 7.79
N THR A 154 15.63 3.41 6.55
CA THR A 154 15.23 4.67 5.92
C THR A 154 13.93 4.47 5.15
N LEU A 155 12.96 5.35 5.36
CA LEU A 155 11.63 5.30 4.77
C LEU A 155 11.52 6.21 3.55
N HIS A 156 10.61 5.87 2.63
CA HIS A 156 10.32 6.66 1.44
C HIS A 156 9.64 8.01 1.75
N ARG A 157 9.03 8.16 2.91
CA ARG A 157 8.34 9.37 3.38
C ARG A 157 8.54 9.56 4.88
N PRO A 158 8.36 10.79 5.40
CA PRO A 158 8.36 11.04 6.83
C PRO A 158 7.28 10.22 7.55
N LEU A 159 7.58 9.82 8.77
CA LEU A 159 6.66 9.12 9.66
C LEU A 159 5.41 9.97 9.92
N ARG A 160 4.27 9.32 9.87
CA ARG A 160 2.96 9.88 10.19
C ARG A 160 2.34 9.24 11.43
N ASP A 161 2.91 8.12 11.85
CA ASP A 161 2.56 7.47 13.09
C ASP A 161 3.22 8.17 14.26
N ALA A 162 2.64 8.03 15.45
CA ALA A 162 3.19 8.59 16.68
C ALA A 162 4.57 7.98 16.98
N ALA A 163 5.40 8.70 17.75
CA ALA A 163 6.63 8.15 18.28
C ALA A 163 6.31 7.00 19.25
N GLY A 164 7.08 5.92 19.19
CA GLY A 164 6.85 4.74 20.03
C GLY A 164 7.57 3.50 19.54
N THR A 165 7.40 2.41 20.25
CA THR A 165 7.93 1.09 19.88
C THR A 165 6.80 0.23 19.30
N TYR A 166 7.06 -0.37 18.15
CA TYR A 166 6.09 -1.12 17.37
C TYR A 166 6.65 -2.46 16.93
N THR A 167 5.77 -3.46 16.85
CA THR A 167 6.05 -4.68 16.08
C THR A 167 5.75 -4.39 14.62
N LEU A 168 6.66 -4.74 13.72
CA LEU A 168 6.46 -4.54 12.29
C LEU A 168 5.54 -5.61 11.69
N LEU A 169 4.62 -5.16 10.85
CA LEU A 169 4.04 -5.98 9.80
C LEU A 169 4.85 -5.75 8.52
N VAL A 170 5.17 -6.83 7.81
CA VAL A 170 6.08 -6.79 6.66
C VAL A 170 5.47 -7.52 5.46
N GLY A 171 5.65 -6.96 4.29
CA GLY A 171 5.26 -7.60 3.03
C GLY A 171 3.76 -7.82 2.93
N GLN A 172 3.33 -9.06 2.75
CA GLN A 172 1.93 -9.42 2.57
C GLN A 172 1.05 -9.20 3.82
N ALA A 173 1.66 -9.01 4.99
CA ALA A 173 0.94 -8.75 6.23
C ALA A 173 0.49 -7.29 6.36
N VAL A 174 0.98 -6.36 5.51
CA VAL A 174 0.60 -4.95 5.60
C VAL A 174 -0.82 -4.73 5.12
N THR A 175 -1.51 -3.78 5.76
CA THR A 175 -2.89 -3.43 5.48
C THR A 175 -3.02 -1.92 5.28
N TRP A 176 -3.59 -1.49 4.17
CA TRP A 176 -3.84 -0.07 3.90
C TRP A 176 -5.24 0.33 4.31
N SER A 177 -5.35 1.47 5.01
CA SER A 177 -6.62 2.17 5.20
C SER A 177 -6.85 3.06 4.00
N VAL A 178 -7.93 2.84 3.26
CA VAL A 178 -8.21 3.51 1.99
C VAL A 178 -9.65 4.00 1.90
N ILE A 179 -9.86 4.97 1.01
CA ILE A 179 -11.18 5.39 0.52
C ILE A 179 -11.26 5.10 -0.98
N CYS A 180 -12.44 4.76 -1.48
CA CYS A 180 -12.68 4.59 -2.91
C CYS A 180 -12.98 5.96 -3.53
N VAL A 181 -12.00 6.54 -4.25
CA VAL A 181 -12.13 7.86 -4.87
C VAL A 181 -12.78 7.82 -6.25
N LYS A 182 -12.68 6.69 -6.93
CA LYS A 182 -13.33 6.47 -8.22
C LYS A 182 -13.92 5.06 -8.26
N PHE A 183 -15.22 5.02 -8.54
CA PHE A 183 -15.94 3.82 -8.91
C PHE A 183 -16.08 3.82 -10.44
N PRO A 184 -15.68 2.76 -11.17
CA PRO A 184 -15.84 2.70 -12.62
C PRO A 184 -17.31 2.61 -13.02
N ASN A 185 -17.64 3.12 -14.20
CA ASN A 185 -18.94 2.82 -14.79
C ASN A 185 -18.96 1.34 -15.17
N TRP A 186 -20.15 0.79 -15.22
CA TRP A 186 -20.36 -0.60 -15.63
C TRP A 186 -21.60 -0.71 -16.50
N ASN A 187 -21.63 -1.73 -17.32
CA ASN A 187 -22.79 -2.08 -18.13
C ASN A 187 -22.98 -3.60 -18.16
N ILE A 188 -24.20 -4.02 -18.49
CA ILE A 188 -24.52 -5.44 -18.71
C ILE A 188 -24.54 -5.67 -20.21
N PHE A 189 -23.76 -6.63 -20.67
CA PHE A 189 -23.71 -7.07 -22.05
C PHE A 189 -23.99 -8.57 -22.18
N ALA A 190 -24.34 -9.03 -23.37
CA ALA A 190 -24.49 -10.44 -23.74
C ALA A 190 -24.92 -11.39 -22.61
N ARG A 191 -26.21 -11.36 -22.25
CA ARG A 191 -26.86 -12.32 -21.36
C ARG A 191 -26.24 -12.37 -19.94
N ASP A 192 -26.35 -11.31 -19.18
CA ASP A 192 -25.97 -11.36 -17.75
C ASP A 192 -24.46 -11.20 -17.46
N GLN A 193 -23.69 -10.65 -18.38
CA GLN A 193 -22.27 -10.37 -18.15
C GLN A 193 -22.02 -8.89 -17.88
N VAL A 194 -21.16 -8.61 -16.91
CA VAL A 194 -20.74 -7.24 -16.53
C VAL A 194 -19.47 -6.86 -17.28
N ALA A 195 -19.45 -5.66 -17.85
CA ALA A 195 -18.25 -5.01 -18.34
C ALA A 195 -18.00 -3.73 -17.54
N TRP A 196 -16.73 -3.46 -17.29
CA TRP A 196 -16.26 -2.32 -16.52
C TRP A 196 -15.63 -1.26 -17.42
N ASP A 197 -16.00 0.01 -17.22
CA ASP A 197 -15.38 1.13 -17.92
C ASP A 197 -14.34 1.81 -17.00
N GLY A 198 -13.15 1.22 -17.01
CA GLY A 198 -12.00 1.68 -16.25
C GLY A 198 -11.79 0.99 -14.89
N PRO A 199 -10.77 1.41 -14.13
CA PRO A 199 -10.41 0.82 -12.84
C PRO A 199 -11.19 1.45 -11.69
N PHE A 200 -11.30 0.70 -10.59
CA PHE A 200 -11.50 1.27 -9.25
C PHE A 200 -10.24 2.01 -8.83
N VAL A 201 -10.40 3.17 -8.24
CA VAL A 201 -9.27 3.92 -7.68
C VAL A 201 -9.47 4.10 -6.19
N PHE A 202 -8.53 3.57 -5.43
CA PHE A 202 -8.47 3.74 -3.98
C PHE A 202 -7.31 4.66 -3.61
N ALA A 203 -7.54 5.57 -2.68
CA ALA A 203 -6.50 6.42 -2.12
C ALA A 203 -6.33 6.15 -0.62
N GLU A 204 -5.08 6.17 -0.15
CA GLU A 204 -4.78 6.03 1.27
C GLU A 204 -5.49 7.12 2.06
N SER A 205 -6.21 6.72 3.10
CA SER A 205 -6.76 7.61 4.11
C SER A 205 -5.64 7.97 5.10
N LEU A 206 -5.33 9.24 5.22
CA LEU A 206 -4.27 9.78 6.09
C LEU A 206 -4.80 10.20 7.45
#